data_625d88f73b347236e2130e62bb1a7a0b
#
_entry.id   625d88f73b347236e2130e62bb1a7a0b
#
_cell.length_a   1.000
_cell.length_b   1.000
_cell.length_c   1.000
_cell.angle_alpha   90.00
_cell.angle_beta   90.00
_cell.angle_gamma   90.00
#
_symmetry.space_group_name_H-M   'P 1'
#
loop_
_entity.id
_entity.type
_entity.pdbx_description
1 polymer ?
#
loop_
_entity_poly.entity_id
_entity_poly.type
_entity_poly.pdbx_seq_one_letter_code
_entity_poly.pdbx_strand_id
1 'polypeptide(L)'
;MRFCHKSFVLFSLVLAALLVRPATAQDPPAPEAKPSNKIQKSDPQTRITIEVSGGDKETPIENASVYLKYVEEHIIKKNKKLELNVKTNHDGVAHVPDAPLGRALVQIIAEGWKPYGRWFDITEAKQVIKIHLERPPKWY
;
A
#
# COMPACT_ATOMS: atom_id res chain seq x y z
N MET A 1 50.77 22.86 -61.18
CA MET A 1 49.76 23.43 -62.09
C MET A 1 48.60 23.80 -61.19
N ARG A 2 48.54 25.09 -60.81
CA ARG A 2 47.71 26.09 -61.49
C ARG A 2 46.23 25.65 -61.48
N PHE A 3 45.27 26.34 -60.96
CA PHE A 3 44.84 27.72 -60.78
C PHE A 3 43.59 27.63 -59.95
N CYS A 4 43.24 28.42 -59.07
CA CYS A 4 42.89 29.83 -59.11
C CYS A 4 41.38 30.02 -58.71
N HIS A 5 41.24 30.83 -57.72
CA HIS A 5 40.26 31.93 -57.62
C HIS A 5 38.72 31.60 -57.78
N LYS A 6 37.84 32.07 -56.98
CA LYS A 6 37.48 33.42 -56.54
C LYS A 6 36.37 33.27 -55.51
N SER A 7 36.53 33.75 -54.34
CA SER A 7 36.05 35.08 -53.99
C SER A 7 34.65 35.41 -54.53
N PHE A 8 33.63 35.26 -53.68
CA PHE A 8 32.48 36.18 -53.75
C PHE A 8 32.01 36.53 -52.34
N VAL A 9 32.08 37.80 -52.15
CA VAL A 9 31.85 38.58 -50.98
C VAL A 9 30.32 38.87 -50.89
N LEU A 10 29.86 39.07 -49.66
CA LEU A 10 28.68 39.84 -49.28
C LEU A 10 27.28 39.24 -49.58
N PHE A 11 26.62 38.83 -48.54
CA PHE A 11 25.44 39.67 -48.17
C PHE A 11 25.09 39.46 -46.68
N SER A 12 25.37 40.50 -45.97
CA SER A 12 24.84 40.81 -44.64
C SER A 12 23.33 40.80 -44.67
N LEU A 13 22.71 39.96 -43.86
CA LEU A 13 21.40 40.30 -43.32
C LEU A 13 21.28 39.78 -41.91
N VAL A 14 21.56 40.70 -41.01
CA VAL A 14 21.22 40.57 -39.59
C VAL A 14 19.72 40.51 -39.49
N LEU A 15 19.17 39.31 -39.21
CA LEU A 15 17.81 39.22 -38.72
C LEU A 15 17.89 38.67 -37.31
N ALA A 16 17.98 39.56 -36.37
CA ALA A 16 17.80 39.27 -34.95
C ALA A 16 16.35 38.82 -34.72
N ALA A 17 16.09 37.54 -34.85
CA ALA A 17 14.88 36.94 -34.34
C ALA A 17 15.04 36.81 -32.82
N LEU A 18 14.44 37.73 -32.08
CA LEU A 18 14.15 37.55 -30.66
C LEU A 18 13.29 36.30 -30.51
N LEU A 19 13.90 35.17 -30.18
CA LEU A 19 13.22 34.02 -29.63
C LEU A 19 12.82 34.36 -28.19
N VAL A 20 11.63 34.97 -28.08
CA VAL A 20 10.90 34.99 -26.83
C VAL A 20 10.58 33.51 -26.51
N ARG A 21 11.37 32.88 -25.64
CA ARG A 21 11.03 31.61 -25.04
C ARG A 21 9.83 31.89 -24.14
N PRO A 22 8.66 31.23 -24.34
CA PRO A 22 7.64 31.25 -23.32
C PRO A 22 8.27 30.56 -22.09
N ALA A 23 8.33 31.29 -20.98
CA ALA A 23 8.60 30.72 -19.69
C ALA A 23 7.50 29.70 -19.44
N THR A 24 7.81 28.42 -19.56
CA THR A 24 6.98 27.35 -19.02
C THR A 24 6.96 27.60 -17.52
N ALA A 25 5.87 28.19 -17.05
CA ALA A 25 5.58 28.18 -15.63
C ALA A 25 5.59 26.73 -15.20
N GLN A 26 6.63 26.36 -14.45
CA GLN A 26 6.62 25.11 -13.70
C GLN A 26 5.46 25.26 -12.70
N ASP A 27 4.39 24.56 -12.95
CA ASP A 27 3.36 24.36 -11.93
C ASP A 27 4.08 23.85 -10.66
N PRO A 28 3.79 24.44 -9.51
CA PRO A 28 4.33 23.94 -8.25
C PRO A 28 3.93 22.44 -8.16
N PRO A 29 4.83 21.56 -7.68
CA PRO A 29 4.53 20.15 -7.57
C PRO A 29 3.23 20.00 -6.80
N ALA A 30 2.27 19.34 -7.42
CA ALA A 30 0.99 19.05 -6.80
C ALA A 30 1.27 18.44 -5.42
N PRO A 31 0.61 18.90 -4.35
CA PRO A 31 0.83 18.35 -3.02
C PRO A 31 0.63 16.84 -3.12
N GLU A 32 1.66 16.10 -2.72
CA GLU A 32 1.62 14.64 -2.64
C GLU A 32 0.30 14.26 -1.97
N ALA A 33 -0.55 13.59 -2.72
CA ALA A 33 -1.83 13.13 -2.21
C ALA A 33 -1.53 12.21 -1.04
N LYS A 34 -1.77 12.69 0.18
CA LYS A 34 -1.77 11.86 1.38
C LYS A 34 -2.64 10.65 1.05
N PRO A 35 -2.17 9.42 1.32
CA PRO A 35 -2.95 8.23 1.03
C PRO A 35 -4.33 8.40 1.65
N SER A 36 -5.32 8.54 0.79
CA SER A 36 -6.71 8.67 1.21
C SER A 36 -7.12 7.36 1.84
N ASN A 37 -7.22 7.32 3.16
CA ASN A 37 -7.64 6.16 3.94
C ASN A 37 -9.16 5.93 3.80
N LYS A 38 -9.65 5.97 2.56
CA LYS A 38 -11.05 5.67 2.26
C LYS A 38 -11.21 4.16 2.19
N ILE A 39 -12.11 3.62 2.98
CA ILE A 39 -12.55 2.23 2.85
C ILE A 39 -13.22 2.12 1.48
N GLN A 40 -12.54 1.47 0.54
CA GLN A 40 -13.13 1.16 -0.75
C GLN A 40 -14.18 0.06 -0.54
N LYS A 41 -15.33 0.21 -1.18
CA LYS A 41 -16.36 -0.81 -1.16
C LYS A 41 -15.75 -2.12 -1.66
N SER A 42 -15.87 -3.19 -0.86
CA SER A 42 -15.32 -4.49 -1.20
C SER A 42 -15.86 -4.99 -2.54
N ASP A 43 -14.97 -5.47 -3.38
CA ASP A 43 -15.35 -6.29 -4.52
C ASP A 43 -15.82 -7.65 -3.97
N PRO A 44 -16.95 -8.22 -4.42
CA PRO A 44 -17.47 -9.51 -3.92
C PRO A 44 -16.48 -10.68 -4.11
N GLN A 45 -15.40 -10.48 -4.85
CA GLN A 45 -14.34 -11.48 -5.02
C GLN A 45 -13.10 -11.25 -4.17
N THR A 46 -13.04 -10.18 -3.36
CA THR A 46 -11.92 -9.91 -2.50
C THR A 46 -11.85 -10.94 -1.38
N ARG A 47 -10.83 -11.76 -1.39
CA ARG A 47 -10.56 -12.75 -0.34
C ARG A 47 -9.13 -12.60 0.15
N ILE A 48 -8.98 -12.31 1.42
CA ILE A 48 -7.67 -12.27 2.06
C ILE A 48 -7.46 -13.56 2.80
N THR A 49 -6.26 -14.13 2.67
CA THR A 49 -5.85 -15.32 3.40
C THR A 49 -4.83 -14.90 4.46
N ILE A 50 -5.08 -15.28 5.70
CA ILE A 50 -4.18 -15.04 6.83
C ILE A 50 -3.69 -16.38 7.34
N GLU A 51 -2.38 -16.61 7.25
CA GLU A 51 -1.71 -17.79 7.75
C GLU A 51 -1.09 -17.47 9.11
N VAL A 52 -1.48 -18.20 10.13
CA VAL A 52 -1.03 -18.00 11.51
C VAL A 52 -0.22 -19.20 11.98
N SER A 53 1.03 -18.94 12.26
CA SER A 53 1.95 -19.93 12.83
C SER A 53 2.55 -19.43 14.13
N GLY A 54 3.20 -20.30 14.90
CA GLY A 54 3.86 -19.87 16.11
C GLY A 54 4.88 -20.85 16.65
N GLY A 55 5.74 -20.32 17.52
CA GLY A 55 6.85 -21.07 18.14
C GLY A 55 7.99 -21.37 17.17
N ASP A 56 9.06 -21.97 17.70
CA ASP A 56 10.32 -22.20 16.98
C ASP A 56 10.19 -23.12 15.74
N LYS A 57 9.11 -23.90 15.68
CA LYS A 57 8.84 -24.85 14.58
C LYS A 57 7.78 -24.37 13.61
N GLU A 58 7.39 -23.08 13.67
CA GLU A 58 6.33 -22.51 12.84
C GLU A 58 5.06 -23.37 12.80
N THR A 59 4.68 -23.93 13.94
CA THR A 59 3.49 -24.78 14.04
C THR A 59 2.23 -23.98 13.71
N PRO A 60 1.34 -24.48 12.85
CA PRO A 60 0.07 -23.81 12.56
C PRO A 60 -0.77 -23.68 13.84
N ILE A 61 -1.43 -22.53 14.01
CA ILE A 61 -2.24 -22.25 15.18
C ILE A 61 -3.71 -22.34 14.78
N GLU A 62 -4.37 -23.37 15.27
CA GLU A 62 -5.78 -23.61 15.09
C GLU A 62 -6.62 -22.73 16.03
N ASN A 63 -7.84 -22.40 15.58
CA ASN A 63 -8.86 -21.71 16.38
C ASN A 63 -8.45 -20.32 16.90
N ALA A 64 -7.43 -19.71 16.30
CA ALA A 64 -7.07 -18.34 16.58
C ALA A 64 -8.15 -17.38 16.07
N SER A 65 -8.55 -16.42 16.90
CA SER A 65 -9.47 -15.36 16.50
C SER A 65 -8.71 -14.24 15.78
N VAL A 66 -9.07 -14.01 14.53
CA VAL A 66 -8.47 -12.99 13.66
C VAL A 66 -9.47 -11.86 13.46
N TYR A 67 -9.10 -10.66 13.85
CA TYR A 67 -9.88 -9.44 13.70
C TYR A 67 -9.21 -8.52 12.69
N LEU A 68 -9.96 -8.11 11.66
CA LEU A 68 -9.56 -7.04 10.76
C LEU A 68 -10.38 -5.80 11.06
N LYS A 69 -9.72 -4.73 11.43
CA LYS A 69 -10.34 -3.45 11.78
C LYS A 69 -9.92 -2.36 10.81
N TYR A 70 -10.89 -1.79 10.12
CA TYR A 70 -10.72 -0.66 9.24
C TYR A 70 -11.21 0.61 9.92
N VAL A 71 -10.48 1.69 9.75
CA VAL A 71 -10.87 3.01 10.27
C VAL A 71 -10.92 3.98 9.10
N GLU A 72 -12.10 4.48 8.80
CA GLU A 72 -12.30 5.54 7.83
C GLU A 72 -12.37 6.87 8.60
N GLU A 73 -11.36 7.73 8.38
CA GLU A 73 -11.30 9.04 9.02
C GLU A 73 -12.12 10.05 8.22
N HIS A 74 -13.12 10.63 8.85
CA HIS A 74 -13.91 11.72 8.31
C HIS A 74 -13.63 13.02 9.07
N ILE A 75 -13.32 14.09 8.34
CA ILE A 75 -12.98 15.41 8.93
C ILE A 75 -14.18 16.02 9.68
N ILE A 76 -15.41 15.71 9.28
CA ILE A 76 -16.63 16.38 9.76
C ILE A 76 -17.61 15.41 10.42
N LYS A 77 -17.47 14.10 10.20
CA LYS A 77 -18.38 13.05 10.72
C LYS A 77 -17.65 12.08 11.62
N LYS A 78 -18.42 11.40 12.48
CA LYS A 78 -17.87 10.32 13.32
C LYS A 78 -17.20 9.25 12.45
N ASN A 79 -15.99 8.85 12.82
CA ASN A 79 -15.24 7.80 12.13
C ASN A 79 -16.06 6.52 11.99
N LYS A 80 -16.15 6.02 10.78
CA LYS A 80 -16.81 4.75 10.51
C LYS A 80 -15.80 3.62 10.76
N LYS A 81 -16.17 2.66 11.57
CA LYS A 81 -15.37 1.47 11.86
C LYS A 81 -16.03 0.27 11.22
N LEU A 82 -15.25 -0.54 10.52
CA LEU A 82 -15.65 -1.85 10.04
C LEU A 82 -14.75 -2.88 10.71
N GLU A 83 -15.35 -3.89 11.34
CA GLU A 83 -14.64 -5.00 11.97
C GLU A 83 -15.13 -6.31 11.37
N LEU A 84 -14.20 -7.12 10.89
CA LEU A 84 -14.42 -8.48 10.39
C LEU A 84 -13.73 -9.43 11.35
N ASN A 85 -14.41 -10.50 11.73
CA ASN A 85 -13.88 -11.53 12.64
C ASN A 85 -14.01 -12.90 11.98
N VAL A 86 -12.90 -13.64 11.95
CA VAL A 86 -12.82 -15.01 11.45
C VAL A 86 -11.93 -15.84 12.36
N LYS A 87 -12.04 -17.17 12.28
CA LYS A 87 -11.17 -18.09 13.01
C LYS A 87 -10.29 -18.87 12.05
N THR A 88 -9.07 -19.21 12.51
CA THR A 88 -8.19 -20.09 11.76
C THR A 88 -8.70 -21.55 11.84
N ASN A 89 -8.49 -22.28 10.74
CA ASN A 89 -8.73 -23.72 10.66
C ASN A 89 -7.57 -24.51 11.31
N HIS A 90 -7.60 -25.83 11.20
CA HIS A 90 -6.55 -26.74 11.73
C HIS A 90 -5.17 -26.52 11.06
N ASP A 91 -5.11 -25.96 9.85
CA ASP A 91 -3.88 -25.60 9.16
C ASP A 91 -3.37 -24.20 9.54
N GLY A 92 -4.02 -23.55 10.51
CA GLY A 92 -3.68 -22.18 10.91
C GLY A 92 -4.09 -21.11 9.89
N VAL A 93 -5.01 -21.41 8.96
CA VAL A 93 -5.41 -20.53 7.88
C VAL A 93 -6.79 -19.93 8.14
N ALA A 94 -6.91 -18.63 8.02
CA ALA A 94 -8.18 -17.90 8.04
C ALA A 94 -8.44 -17.24 6.69
N HIS A 95 -9.64 -17.43 6.16
CA HIS A 95 -10.10 -16.77 4.94
C HIS A 95 -11.09 -15.67 5.28
N VAL A 96 -10.75 -14.44 4.89
CA VAL A 96 -11.61 -13.28 5.11
C VAL A 96 -12.30 -12.93 3.78
N PRO A 97 -13.59 -13.28 3.64
CA PRO A 97 -14.34 -12.89 2.45
C PRO A 97 -14.65 -11.39 2.50
N ASP A 98 -14.84 -10.79 1.35
CA ASP A 98 -15.31 -9.40 1.19
C ASP A 98 -14.54 -8.35 1.99
N ALA A 99 -13.26 -8.61 2.24
CA ALA A 99 -12.40 -7.66 2.91
C ALA A 99 -12.15 -6.45 2.00
N PRO A 100 -12.42 -5.21 2.46
CA PRO A 100 -12.14 -4.02 1.66
C PRO A 100 -10.63 -3.84 1.43
N LEU A 101 -10.28 -3.23 0.29
CA LEU A 101 -8.93 -2.75 0.07
C LEU A 101 -8.66 -1.53 0.95
N GLY A 102 -7.43 -1.35 1.39
CA GLY A 102 -7.02 -0.24 2.22
C GLY A 102 -6.25 -0.67 3.46
N ARG A 103 -6.04 0.28 4.36
CA ARG A 103 -5.27 0.04 5.59
C ARG A 103 -6.14 -0.59 6.67
N ALA A 104 -5.72 -1.75 7.15
CA ALA A 104 -6.40 -2.52 8.17
C ALA A 104 -5.48 -2.84 9.36
N LEU A 105 -6.01 -2.78 10.57
CA LEU A 105 -5.37 -3.33 11.76
C LEU A 105 -5.76 -4.80 11.86
N VAL A 106 -4.77 -5.67 11.70
CA VAL A 106 -4.93 -7.12 11.93
C VAL A 106 -4.56 -7.43 13.36
N GLN A 107 -5.52 -7.94 14.12
CA GLN A 107 -5.31 -8.41 15.49
C GLN A 107 -5.59 -9.90 15.57
N ILE A 108 -4.73 -10.64 16.28
CA ILE A 108 -4.88 -12.08 16.48
C ILE A 108 -4.81 -12.41 17.95
N ILE A 109 -5.77 -13.19 18.40
CA ILE A 109 -5.86 -13.69 19.77
C ILE A 109 -6.00 -15.21 19.70
N ALA A 110 -5.03 -15.91 20.29
CA ALA A 110 -5.01 -17.36 20.38
C ALA A 110 -4.64 -17.79 21.80
N GLU A 111 -5.26 -18.87 22.29
CA GLU A 111 -5.01 -19.38 23.63
C GLU A 111 -3.57 -19.87 23.77
N GLY A 112 -2.87 -19.46 24.82
CA GLY A 112 -1.49 -19.80 25.06
C GLY A 112 -0.45 -19.03 24.22
N TRP A 113 -0.90 -18.03 23.46
CA TRP A 113 -0.04 -17.18 22.63
C TRP A 113 -0.17 -15.71 23.03
N LYS A 114 0.90 -14.97 22.79
CA LYS A 114 0.91 -13.53 22.98
C LYS A 114 0.01 -12.86 21.94
N PRO A 115 -0.90 -11.94 22.34
CA PRO A 115 -1.73 -11.21 21.40
C PRO A 115 -0.87 -10.46 20.37
N TYR A 116 -1.29 -10.52 19.11
CA TYR A 116 -0.64 -9.83 18.01
C TYR A 116 -1.52 -8.70 17.48
N GLY A 117 -0.90 -7.61 17.05
CA GLY A 117 -1.62 -6.50 16.43
C GLY A 117 -0.69 -5.64 15.58
N ARG A 118 -0.96 -5.56 14.28
CA ARG A 118 -0.23 -4.71 13.33
C ARG A 118 -1.12 -4.15 12.23
N TRP A 119 -0.72 -3.00 11.72
CA TRP A 119 -1.31 -2.40 10.54
C TRP A 119 -0.73 -3.01 9.28
N PHE A 120 -1.62 -3.36 8.34
CA PHE A 120 -1.30 -3.88 7.02
C PHE A 120 -2.03 -3.06 5.96
N ASP A 121 -1.35 -2.85 4.83
CA ASP A 121 -1.97 -2.26 3.66
C ASP A 121 -2.44 -3.39 2.74
N ILE A 122 -3.76 -3.47 2.56
CA ILE A 122 -4.40 -4.47 1.73
C ILE A 122 -4.59 -3.86 0.35
N THR A 123 -3.75 -4.28 -0.59
CA THR A 123 -3.67 -3.72 -1.94
C THR A 123 -4.21 -4.65 -3.01
N GLU A 124 -4.28 -5.95 -2.71
CA GLU A 124 -4.67 -6.97 -3.68
C GLU A 124 -5.87 -7.78 -3.19
N ALA A 125 -6.72 -8.18 -4.16
CA ALA A 125 -7.93 -8.95 -3.88
C ALA A 125 -7.69 -10.37 -3.36
N LYS A 126 -6.46 -10.91 -3.49
CA LYS A 126 -6.06 -12.26 -3.05
C LYS A 126 -4.74 -12.22 -2.29
N GLN A 127 -4.60 -11.25 -1.41
CA GLN A 127 -3.39 -11.10 -0.62
C GLN A 127 -3.27 -12.18 0.45
N VAL A 128 -2.06 -12.72 0.61
CA VAL A 128 -1.72 -13.67 1.68
C VAL A 128 -0.87 -12.94 2.71
N ILE A 129 -1.31 -12.97 3.97
CA ILE A 129 -0.59 -12.35 5.10
C ILE A 129 -0.13 -13.46 6.03
N LYS A 130 1.19 -13.61 6.18
CA LYS A 130 1.79 -14.59 7.09
C LYS A 130 2.12 -13.93 8.41
N ILE A 131 1.67 -14.52 9.51
CA ILE A 131 1.84 -13.97 10.85
C ILE A 131 2.38 -15.05 11.76
N HIS A 132 3.46 -14.71 12.45
CA HIS A 132 4.08 -15.57 13.45
C HIS A 132 3.76 -15.05 14.85
N LEU A 133 3.24 -15.93 15.72
CA LEU A 133 2.93 -15.62 17.12
C LEU A 133 4.04 -16.11 18.04
N GLU A 134 4.34 -15.32 19.04
CA GLU A 134 5.29 -15.65 20.11
C GLU A 134 4.54 -16.23 21.33
N ARG A 135 5.19 -17.08 22.06
CA ARG A 135 4.69 -17.52 23.37
C ARG A 135 4.92 -16.43 24.42
N PRO A 136 4.00 -16.25 25.38
CA PRO A 136 4.25 -15.36 26.48
C PRO A 136 5.47 -15.84 27.30
N PRO A 137 6.23 -14.92 27.90
CA PRO A 137 7.32 -15.31 28.78
C PRO A 137 6.79 -16.11 29.96
N LYS A 138 7.52 -17.14 30.34
CA LYS A 138 7.20 -17.90 31.56
C LYS A 138 7.66 -17.07 32.77
N TRP A 139 6.70 -16.65 33.56
CA TRP A 139 6.99 -16.05 34.87
C TRP A 139 7.12 -17.20 35.88
N TYR A 140 8.29 -17.37 36.42
CA TYR A 140 8.55 -18.33 37.51
C TYR A 140 8.40 -17.60 38.84
#